data_50f62a9890d6d93b3a72afc724820a7a
#
_entry.id   50f62a9890d6d93b3a72afc724820a7a
#
_cell.length_a   1.000
_cell.length_b   1.000
_cell.length_c   1.000
_cell.angle_alpha   90.00
_cell.angle_beta   90.00
_cell.angle_gamma   90.00
#
_symmetry.space_group_name_H-M   'P 1'
#
loop_
_entity.id
_entity.type
_entity.pdbx_description
1 polymer ?
#
loop_
_entity_poly.entity_id
_entity_poly.type
_entity_poly.pdbx_seq_one_letter_code
_entity_poly.pdbx_strand_id
1 'polypeptide(L)'
;MKRILLALAAVFCLAIVPQAQAQNYYQQYYKLYHPNEISVSYGASLLGTMIGSVVNKANLVSGIVGDDDYVAIKNGGTRGVLNLGYTYQLNKVISVGATASMNRMSINIEDNTGKLTAGAANIYCLMSTGKFDWFRTRSDVFGMYSKVGLGVMAIHGELVEDKTLQGTLWLPTAHVTAIGMEVGRAFSGFMEFGVGMQGIVQAGIRARF
;
A
#
# COMPACT_ATOMS: atom_id res chain seq x y z
N MET A 1 18.34 -7.76 12.75
CA MET A 1 17.08 -8.03 12.05
C MET A 1 16.10 -8.88 12.87
N LYS A 2 16.44 -10.08 13.39
CA LYS A 2 15.53 -10.91 14.21
C LYS A 2 14.92 -10.18 15.43
N ARG A 3 15.70 -9.34 16.13
CA ARG A 3 15.25 -8.59 17.31
C ARG A 3 14.23 -7.49 16.98
N ILE A 4 14.32 -6.87 15.80
CA ILE A 4 13.37 -5.85 15.35
C ILE A 4 12.04 -6.49 14.94
N LEU A 5 12.09 -7.67 14.29
CA LEU A 5 10.90 -8.44 13.94
C LEU A 5 10.14 -8.93 15.18
N LEU A 6 10.88 -9.38 16.22
CA LEU A 6 10.32 -9.78 17.51
C LEU A 6 9.69 -8.59 18.27
N ALA A 7 10.34 -7.43 18.23
CA ALA A 7 9.79 -6.21 18.83
C ALA A 7 8.51 -5.74 18.12
N LEU A 8 8.48 -5.77 16.78
CA LEU A 8 7.29 -5.47 15.99
C LEU A 8 6.15 -6.47 16.25
N ALA A 9 6.46 -7.78 16.33
CA ALA A 9 5.50 -8.81 16.67
C ALA A 9 4.97 -8.65 18.11
N ALA A 10 5.82 -8.29 19.07
CA ALA A 10 5.42 -8.05 20.46
C ALA A 10 4.53 -6.81 20.59
N VAL A 11 4.85 -5.71 19.90
CA VAL A 11 4.00 -4.50 19.83
C VAL A 11 2.65 -4.82 19.18
N PHE A 12 2.66 -5.65 18.15
CA PHE A 12 1.43 -6.10 17.47
C PHE A 12 0.57 -6.99 18.40
N CYS A 13 1.18 -7.92 19.14
CA CYS A 13 0.49 -8.75 20.14
C CYS A 13 -0.05 -7.93 21.32
N LEU A 14 0.71 -6.96 21.82
CA LEU A 14 0.28 -6.09 22.92
C LEU A 14 -0.86 -5.15 22.52
N ALA A 15 -0.96 -4.77 21.24
CA ALA A 15 -2.08 -3.97 20.73
C ALA A 15 -3.38 -4.78 20.58
N ILE A 16 -3.31 -6.11 20.44
CA ILE A 16 -4.48 -6.98 20.20
C ILE A 16 -5.15 -7.43 21.51
N VAL A 17 -4.39 -7.63 22.61
CA VAL A 17 -4.87 -8.32 23.80
C VAL A 17 -5.87 -7.52 24.67
N PRO A 18 -5.77 -6.20 24.89
CA PRO A 18 -6.69 -5.51 25.81
C PRO A 18 -8.07 -5.18 25.25
N GLN A 19 -8.28 -5.28 23.95
CA GLN A 19 -9.45 -4.68 23.29
C GLN A 19 -10.60 -5.66 23.00
N ALA A 20 -10.35 -6.95 23.09
CA ALA A 20 -11.39 -7.97 22.87
C ALA A 20 -12.51 -7.92 23.91
N GLN A 21 -12.29 -7.28 25.07
CA GLN A 21 -13.25 -7.22 26.18
C GLN A 21 -14.12 -5.96 26.24
N ALA A 22 -13.77 -4.88 25.51
CA ALA A 22 -14.45 -3.59 25.64
C ALA A 22 -15.54 -3.30 24.60
N GLN A 23 -15.78 -4.21 23.67
CA GLN A 23 -16.76 -3.98 22.59
C GLN A 23 -18.19 -4.28 23.04
N ASN A 24 -18.93 -3.22 23.35
CA ASN A 24 -20.33 -3.26 23.75
C ASN A 24 -21.28 -3.75 22.63
N TYR A 25 -22.30 -4.51 23.05
CA TYR A 25 -23.35 -5.16 22.29
C TYR A 25 -24.08 -4.31 21.21
N TYR A 26 -24.12 -2.98 21.36
CA TYR A 26 -24.81 -2.06 20.45
C TYR A 26 -24.07 -1.72 19.14
N GLN A 27 -22.76 -1.92 19.08
CA GLN A 27 -21.97 -1.65 17.85
C GLN A 27 -22.12 -2.75 16.80
N GLN A 28 -22.75 -3.86 17.19
CA GLN A 28 -22.82 -5.08 16.39
C GLN A 28 -23.73 -4.97 15.17
N TYR A 29 -24.77 -4.15 15.26
CA TYR A 29 -25.87 -4.17 14.28
C TYR A 29 -25.53 -3.55 12.95
N TYR A 30 -24.88 -2.38 12.93
CA TYR A 30 -24.72 -1.65 11.68
C TYR A 30 -23.67 -2.26 10.74
N LYS A 31 -22.52 -2.66 11.27
CA LYS A 31 -21.43 -3.25 10.46
C LYS A 31 -21.78 -4.64 9.92
N LEU A 32 -22.47 -5.45 10.69
CA LEU A 32 -22.92 -6.78 10.22
C LEU A 32 -24.06 -6.69 9.19
N TYR A 33 -24.80 -5.58 9.18
CA TYR A 33 -25.85 -5.36 8.19
C TYR A 33 -25.30 -4.92 6.83
N HIS A 34 -24.11 -4.28 6.82
CA HIS A 34 -23.42 -3.81 5.62
C HIS A 34 -21.97 -4.37 5.60
N PRO A 35 -21.81 -5.66 5.29
CA PRO A 35 -20.48 -6.31 5.42
C PRO A 35 -19.53 -5.94 4.29
N ASN A 36 -20.02 -5.38 3.20
CA ASN A 36 -19.21 -5.03 2.04
C ASN A 36 -18.73 -3.57 2.15
N GLU A 37 -17.47 -3.33 1.82
CA GLU A 37 -16.88 -2.00 1.83
C GLU A 37 -16.05 -1.81 0.55
N ILE A 38 -16.32 -0.73 -0.20
CA ILE A 38 -15.48 -0.27 -1.31
C ILE A 38 -14.81 1.03 -0.88
N SER A 39 -13.54 1.18 -1.21
CA SER A 39 -12.75 2.37 -0.86
C SER A 39 -11.91 2.86 -2.03
N VAL A 40 -11.77 4.18 -2.12
CA VAL A 40 -10.85 4.85 -3.03
C VAL A 40 -9.99 5.79 -2.19
N SER A 41 -8.67 5.73 -2.37
CA SER A 41 -7.74 6.62 -1.66
C SER A 41 -6.58 7.05 -2.53
N TYR A 42 -5.98 8.16 -2.13
CA TYR A 42 -4.74 8.66 -2.70
C TYR A 42 -3.69 8.75 -1.60
N GLY A 43 -2.52 8.17 -1.86
CA GLY A 43 -1.42 8.09 -0.91
C GLY A 43 -0.20 8.88 -1.35
N ALA A 44 0.43 9.60 -0.42
CA ALA A 44 1.75 10.15 -0.61
C ALA A 44 2.80 9.04 -0.46
N SER A 45 3.64 8.88 -1.48
CA SER A 45 4.59 7.76 -1.54
C SER A 45 6.03 8.28 -1.58
N LEU A 46 6.90 7.69 -0.74
CA LEU A 46 8.35 7.79 -0.87
C LEU A 46 8.94 6.63 -1.70
N LEU A 47 8.08 5.88 -2.40
CA LEU A 47 8.48 4.68 -3.12
C LEU A 47 9.55 4.93 -4.19
N GLY A 48 9.57 6.10 -4.82
CA GLY A 48 10.59 6.44 -5.80
C GLY A 48 12.00 6.25 -5.27
N THR A 49 12.27 6.75 -4.06
CA THR A 49 13.57 6.61 -3.40
C THR A 49 13.83 5.18 -2.92
N MET A 50 12.80 4.51 -2.39
CA MET A 50 12.94 3.13 -1.89
C MET A 50 13.10 2.12 -3.03
N ILE A 51 12.29 2.21 -4.07
CA ILE A 51 12.37 1.32 -5.24
C ILE A 51 13.69 1.54 -5.96
N GLY A 52 14.12 2.79 -6.22
CA GLY A 52 15.39 3.09 -6.83
C GLY A 52 16.56 2.45 -6.09
N SER A 53 16.58 2.51 -4.77
CA SER A 53 17.64 1.89 -3.97
C SER A 53 17.61 0.36 -3.99
N VAL A 54 16.44 -0.26 -4.04
CA VAL A 54 16.29 -1.73 -4.10
C VAL A 54 16.66 -2.24 -5.49
N VAL A 55 16.16 -1.58 -6.54
CA VAL A 55 16.41 -1.98 -7.93
C VAL A 55 17.90 -1.84 -8.26
N ASN A 56 18.55 -0.75 -7.85
CA ASN A 56 19.99 -0.56 -8.06
C ASN A 56 20.82 -1.60 -7.31
N LYS A 57 20.49 -1.90 -6.05
CA LYS A 57 21.23 -2.92 -5.27
C LYS A 57 21.05 -4.33 -5.82
N ALA A 58 19.94 -4.62 -6.44
CA ALA A 58 19.65 -5.94 -7.00
C ALA A 58 20.07 -6.07 -8.47
N ASN A 59 20.65 -5.02 -9.08
CA ASN A 59 20.96 -4.96 -10.52
C ASN A 59 19.74 -5.32 -11.40
N LEU A 60 18.56 -4.82 -11.02
CA LEU A 60 17.30 -5.13 -11.71
C LEU A 60 16.94 -4.10 -12.80
N VAL A 61 17.84 -3.17 -13.12
CA VAL A 61 17.56 -2.11 -14.11
C VAL A 61 17.31 -2.72 -15.49
N SER A 62 18.14 -3.67 -15.91
CA SER A 62 17.95 -4.42 -17.16
C SER A 62 16.64 -5.20 -17.18
N GLY A 63 16.19 -5.72 -16.06
CA GLY A 63 14.89 -6.38 -15.92
C GLY A 63 13.68 -5.45 -16.09
N ILE A 64 13.85 -4.14 -15.83
CA ILE A 64 12.79 -3.13 -16.02
C ILE A 64 12.79 -2.57 -17.43
N VAL A 65 13.99 -2.32 -17.99
CA VAL A 65 14.17 -1.68 -19.30
C VAL A 65 14.36 -2.72 -20.41
N GLY A 66 14.82 -3.94 -20.04
CA GLY A 66 15.09 -5.01 -21.02
C GLY A 66 16.40 -4.84 -21.77
N ASP A 67 17.30 -3.97 -21.30
CA ASP A 67 18.58 -3.68 -21.93
C ASP A 67 19.70 -3.71 -20.88
N ASP A 68 20.75 -4.48 -21.15
CA ASP A 68 21.91 -4.67 -20.26
C ASP A 68 22.88 -3.47 -20.29
N ASP A 69 22.71 -2.51 -21.20
CA ASP A 69 23.51 -1.30 -21.27
C ASP A 69 23.17 -0.29 -20.16
N TYR A 70 22.05 -0.47 -19.46
CA TYR A 70 21.63 0.40 -18.37
C TYR A 70 21.97 -0.17 -17.01
N VAL A 71 22.62 0.63 -16.17
CA VAL A 71 23.21 0.16 -14.90
C VAL A 71 22.57 0.68 -13.64
N ALA A 72 21.92 1.84 -13.65
CA ALA A 72 21.37 2.42 -12.43
C ALA A 72 20.17 3.34 -12.65
N ILE A 73 19.23 3.31 -11.69
CA ILE A 73 18.21 4.34 -11.57
C ILE A 73 18.76 5.45 -10.66
N LYS A 74 18.93 6.64 -11.21
CA LYS A 74 19.31 7.84 -10.46
C LYS A 74 18.09 8.75 -10.39
N ASN A 75 17.75 9.25 -9.23
CA ASN A 75 16.67 10.20 -9.01
C ASN A 75 15.30 9.73 -9.55
N GLY A 76 14.46 9.25 -8.68
CA GLY A 76 13.06 8.91 -8.98
C GLY A 76 12.10 9.85 -8.25
N GLY A 77 11.16 10.45 -8.96
CA GLY A 77 10.04 11.20 -8.40
C GLY A 77 8.74 10.42 -8.54
N THR A 78 7.89 10.43 -7.52
CA THR A 78 6.56 9.81 -7.61
C THR A 78 5.48 10.85 -7.40
N ARG A 79 4.38 10.72 -8.15
CA ARG A 79 3.21 11.60 -8.03
C ARG A 79 2.26 11.18 -6.92
N GLY A 80 2.49 10.03 -6.28
CA GLY A 80 1.60 9.42 -5.31
C GLY A 80 0.95 8.14 -5.84
N VAL A 81 0.16 7.50 -5.00
CA VAL A 81 -0.46 6.19 -5.28
C VAL A 81 -1.97 6.32 -5.24
N LEU A 82 -2.64 5.93 -6.32
CA LEU A 82 -4.08 5.75 -6.33
C LEU A 82 -4.38 4.30 -5.88
N ASN A 83 -5.27 4.14 -4.89
CA ASN A 83 -5.66 2.85 -4.38
C ASN A 83 -7.17 2.66 -4.52
N LEU A 84 -7.58 1.46 -4.95
CA LEU A 84 -8.95 0.97 -4.99
C LEU A 84 -9.01 -0.30 -4.13
N GLY A 85 -9.84 -0.28 -3.10
CA GLY A 85 -9.99 -1.38 -2.16
C GLY A 85 -11.40 -1.94 -2.12
N TYR A 86 -11.50 -3.26 -1.95
CA TYR A 86 -12.72 -3.96 -1.55
C TYR A 86 -12.43 -4.75 -0.28
N THR A 87 -13.34 -4.69 0.69
CA THR A 87 -13.19 -5.37 1.97
C THR A 87 -14.51 -5.99 2.37
N TYR A 88 -14.48 -7.23 2.84
CA TYR A 88 -15.60 -7.96 3.41
C TYR A 88 -15.39 -8.16 4.90
N GLN A 89 -16.34 -7.78 5.70
CA GLN A 89 -16.29 -7.90 7.15
C GLN A 89 -16.69 -9.30 7.61
N LEU A 90 -15.74 -10.05 8.18
CA LEU A 90 -15.98 -11.39 8.74
C LEU A 90 -16.63 -11.33 10.11
N ASN A 91 -16.18 -10.39 10.94
CA ASN A 91 -16.72 -10.19 12.29
C ASN A 91 -16.49 -8.73 12.72
N LYS A 92 -16.76 -8.40 13.99
CA LYS A 92 -16.65 -7.03 14.53
C LYS A 92 -15.24 -6.44 14.44
N VAL A 93 -14.22 -7.28 14.43
CA VAL A 93 -12.81 -6.88 14.55
C VAL A 93 -12.06 -7.12 13.25
N ILE A 94 -12.42 -8.18 12.52
CA ILE A 94 -11.64 -8.67 11.39
C ILE A 94 -12.42 -8.48 10.10
N SER A 95 -11.77 -7.89 9.13
CA SER A 95 -12.24 -7.82 7.74
C SER A 95 -11.12 -8.29 6.80
N VAL A 96 -11.49 -8.90 5.70
CA VAL A 96 -10.56 -9.37 4.65
C VAL A 96 -10.95 -8.76 3.31
N GLY A 97 -9.98 -8.58 2.44
CA GLY A 97 -10.27 -7.97 1.16
C GLY A 97 -9.10 -7.97 0.20
N ALA A 98 -9.20 -7.13 -0.80
CA ALA A 98 -8.15 -6.90 -1.78
C ALA A 98 -8.00 -5.40 -2.06
N THR A 99 -6.79 -4.98 -2.39
CA THR A 99 -6.50 -3.62 -2.83
C THR A 99 -5.67 -3.65 -4.10
N ALA A 100 -6.14 -2.93 -5.12
CA ALA A 100 -5.38 -2.61 -6.32
C ALA A 100 -4.80 -1.21 -6.17
N SER A 101 -3.52 -1.05 -6.51
CA SER A 101 -2.81 0.23 -6.42
C SER A 101 -2.13 0.55 -7.74
N MET A 102 -2.12 1.82 -8.12
CA MET A 102 -1.45 2.32 -9.31
C MET A 102 -0.60 3.55 -8.95
N ASN A 103 0.66 3.52 -9.38
CA ASN A 103 1.59 4.62 -9.22
C ASN A 103 2.33 4.87 -10.53
N ARG A 104 2.64 6.13 -10.82
CA ARG A 104 3.51 6.52 -11.91
C ARG A 104 4.72 7.27 -11.36
N MET A 105 5.90 6.80 -11.73
CA MET A 105 7.18 7.31 -11.29
C MET A 105 7.96 7.82 -12.51
N SER A 106 8.55 9.01 -12.38
CA SER A 106 9.57 9.48 -13.32
C SER A 106 10.93 8.96 -12.83
N ILE A 107 11.72 8.39 -13.72
CA ILE A 107 13.03 7.82 -13.44
C ILE A 107 14.08 8.43 -14.37
N ASN A 108 15.30 8.57 -13.89
CA ASN A 108 16.46 8.81 -14.73
C ASN A 108 17.34 7.59 -14.65
N ILE A 109 17.61 6.98 -15.79
CA ILE A 109 18.38 5.76 -15.92
C ILE A 109 19.76 6.13 -16.47
N GLU A 110 20.80 5.63 -15.83
CA GLU A 110 22.18 5.81 -16.24
C GLU A 110 22.63 4.61 -17.07
N ASP A 111 23.18 4.87 -18.24
CA ASP A 111 23.81 3.85 -19.07
C ASP A 111 25.25 3.56 -18.62
N ASN A 112 25.88 2.55 -19.24
CA ASN A 112 27.28 2.17 -18.98
C ASN A 112 28.29 3.28 -19.30
N THR A 113 27.91 4.31 -20.05
CA THR A 113 28.75 5.45 -20.40
C THR A 113 28.59 6.64 -19.42
N GLY A 114 27.67 6.51 -18.45
CA GLY A 114 27.35 7.59 -17.50
C GLY A 114 26.35 8.61 -18.02
N LYS A 115 25.76 8.39 -19.20
CA LYS A 115 24.72 9.25 -19.74
C LYS A 115 23.39 8.99 -19.02
N LEU A 116 22.71 10.07 -18.61
CA LEU A 116 21.40 9.98 -17.98
C LEU A 116 20.30 10.10 -19.04
N THR A 117 19.46 9.07 -19.13
CA THR A 117 18.29 9.05 -20.01
C THR A 117 17.02 9.10 -19.17
N ALA A 118 16.10 10.01 -19.52
CA ALA A 118 14.81 10.12 -18.85
C ALA A 118 13.90 8.95 -19.20
N GLY A 119 13.28 8.36 -18.19
CA GLY A 119 12.33 7.27 -18.34
C GLY A 119 11.10 7.46 -17.46
N ALA A 120 10.13 6.59 -17.65
CA ALA A 120 8.95 6.50 -16.80
C ALA A 120 8.72 5.04 -16.38
N ALA A 121 8.25 4.85 -15.17
CA ALA A 121 7.81 3.55 -14.70
C ALA A 121 6.36 3.63 -14.20
N ASN A 122 5.53 2.73 -14.69
CA ASN A 122 4.19 2.50 -14.18
C ASN A 122 4.23 1.29 -13.25
N ILE A 123 3.72 1.46 -12.04
CA ILE A 123 3.72 0.43 -11.00
C ILE A 123 2.28 0.07 -10.71
N TYR A 124 1.95 -1.18 -10.94
CA TYR A 124 0.64 -1.77 -10.62
C TYR A 124 0.83 -2.78 -9.50
N CYS A 125 -0.07 -2.76 -8.53
CA CYS A 125 0.02 -3.67 -7.40
C CYS A 125 -1.35 -4.26 -7.09
N LEU A 126 -1.39 -5.55 -6.78
CA LEU A 126 -2.58 -6.25 -6.28
C LEU A 126 -2.21 -6.97 -5.00
N MET A 127 -2.94 -6.67 -3.92
CA MET A 127 -2.69 -7.23 -2.59
C MET A 127 -3.97 -7.78 -1.99
N SER A 128 -3.87 -8.94 -1.34
CA SER A 128 -4.85 -9.39 -0.36
C SER A 128 -4.63 -8.63 0.95
N THR A 129 -5.71 -8.19 1.60
CA THR A 129 -5.63 -7.33 2.78
C THR A 129 -6.42 -7.90 3.94
N GLY A 130 -5.87 -7.76 5.15
CA GLY A 130 -6.55 -8.00 6.41
C GLY A 130 -6.62 -6.70 7.21
N LYS A 131 -7.82 -6.31 7.63
CA LYS A 131 -8.07 -5.11 8.44
C LYS A 131 -8.53 -5.51 9.82
N PHE A 132 -8.00 -4.86 10.85
CA PHE A 132 -8.28 -5.11 12.26
C PHE A 132 -8.81 -3.83 12.89
N ASP A 133 -10.12 -3.79 13.16
CA ASP A 133 -10.78 -2.68 13.86
C ASP A 133 -10.58 -2.84 15.37
N TRP A 134 -9.80 -1.97 15.99
CA TRP A 134 -9.47 -2.04 17.41
C TRP A 134 -10.16 -0.98 18.26
N PHE A 135 -10.70 0.05 17.66
CA PHE A 135 -11.53 1.04 18.35
C PHE A 135 -12.67 1.52 17.47
N ARG A 136 -13.85 1.69 18.07
CA ARG A 136 -14.99 2.32 17.43
C ARG A 136 -15.90 2.98 18.48
N THR A 137 -16.39 4.18 18.16
CA THR A 137 -17.32 4.89 19.05
C THR A 137 -18.69 4.20 19.08
N ARG A 138 -19.46 4.43 20.16
CA ARG A 138 -20.83 3.89 20.29
C ARG A 138 -21.76 4.32 19.16
N SER A 139 -21.57 5.54 18.63
CA SER A 139 -22.36 6.08 17.50
C SER A 139 -21.96 5.50 16.14
N ASP A 140 -20.93 4.65 16.07
CA ASP A 140 -20.33 4.10 14.86
C ASP A 140 -19.85 5.17 13.85
N VAL A 141 -19.60 6.39 14.33
CA VAL A 141 -19.16 7.51 13.48
C VAL A 141 -17.64 7.59 13.38
N PHE A 142 -16.91 7.27 14.45
CA PHE A 142 -15.45 7.30 14.47
C PHE A 142 -14.88 5.93 14.77
N GLY A 143 -13.88 5.51 14.02
CA GLY A 143 -13.18 4.24 14.20
C GLY A 143 -11.69 4.35 13.97
N MET A 144 -10.94 3.45 14.60
CA MET A 144 -9.51 3.25 14.39
C MET A 144 -9.22 1.78 14.12
N TYR A 145 -8.26 1.53 13.24
CA TYR A 145 -7.91 0.18 12.79
C TYR A 145 -6.44 0.10 12.36
N SER A 146 -5.97 -1.12 12.19
CA SER A 146 -4.72 -1.44 11.48
C SER A 146 -5.03 -2.32 10.28
N LYS A 147 -4.17 -2.29 9.25
CA LYS A 147 -4.35 -3.09 8.04
C LYS A 147 -3.01 -3.67 7.61
N VAL A 148 -3.02 -4.89 7.14
CA VAL A 148 -1.87 -5.54 6.53
C VAL A 148 -2.26 -6.02 5.13
N GLY A 149 -1.33 -5.93 4.19
CA GLY A 149 -1.53 -6.39 2.82
C GLY A 149 -0.30 -7.15 2.33
N LEU A 150 -0.54 -8.23 1.60
CA LEU A 150 0.49 -9.03 0.92
C LEU A 150 0.03 -9.28 -0.51
N GLY A 151 0.95 -9.18 -1.45
CA GLY A 151 0.60 -9.34 -2.86
C GLY A 151 1.78 -9.29 -3.81
N VAL A 152 1.47 -8.93 -5.04
CA VAL A 152 2.44 -8.80 -6.12
C VAL A 152 2.36 -7.42 -6.75
N MET A 153 3.49 -6.92 -7.23
CA MET A 153 3.57 -5.71 -8.02
C MET A 153 4.24 -5.99 -9.36
N ALA A 154 3.78 -5.30 -10.38
CA ALA A 154 4.37 -5.23 -11.71
C ALA A 154 4.92 -3.82 -11.94
N ILE A 155 6.19 -3.72 -12.22
CA ILE A 155 6.86 -2.47 -12.61
C ILE A 155 7.09 -2.54 -14.11
N HIS A 156 6.43 -1.67 -14.85
CA HIS A 156 6.60 -1.52 -16.30
C HIS A 156 7.39 -0.25 -16.57
N GLY A 157 8.63 -0.41 -17.03
CA GLY A 157 9.54 0.68 -17.36
C GLY A 157 9.61 0.91 -18.87
N GLU A 158 9.75 2.18 -19.28
CA GLU A 158 9.97 2.62 -20.64
C GLU A 158 10.93 3.81 -20.69
N LEU A 159 11.79 3.88 -21.68
CA LEU A 159 12.64 5.03 -21.93
C LEU A 159 11.93 6.03 -22.87
N VAL A 160 12.12 7.31 -22.58
CA VAL A 160 11.47 8.39 -23.36
C VAL A 160 12.12 8.56 -24.73
N GLU A 161 13.45 8.38 -24.81
CA GLU A 161 14.21 8.52 -26.06
C GLU A 161 14.01 7.34 -27.03
N ASP A 162 13.87 6.13 -26.48
CA ASP A 162 13.66 4.92 -27.29
C ASP A 162 12.50 4.08 -26.72
N LYS A 163 11.33 4.23 -27.31
CA LYS A 163 10.11 3.49 -26.92
C LYS A 163 10.17 1.99 -27.21
N THR A 164 11.20 1.52 -27.89
CA THR A 164 11.41 0.08 -28.14
C THR A 164 11.99 -0.62 -26.91
N LEU A 165 12.64 0.14 -26.02
CA LEU A 165 13.19 -0.37 -24.77
C LEU A 165 12.14 -0.37 -23.67
N GLN A 166 11.47 -1.51 -23.49
CA GLN A 166 10.40 -1.73 -22.53
C GLN A 166 10.61 -3.04 -21.81
N GLY A 167 10.35 -3.02 -20.50
CA GLY A 167 10.43 -4.22 -19.68
C GLY A 167 9.40 -4.24 -18.57
N THR A 168 9.06 -5.44 -18.11
CA THR A 168 8.16 -5.62 -16.97
C THR A 168 8.80 -6.53 -15.95
N LEU A 169 8.90 -6.04 -14.72
CA LEU A 169 9.45 -6.77 -13.57
C LEU A 169 8.35 -7.07 -12.57
N TRP A 170 8.25 -8.34 -12.15
CA TRP A 170 7.30 -8.80 -11.14
C TRP A 170 8.02 -9.03 -9.81
N LEU A 171 7.50 -8.44 -8.73
CA LEU A 171 8.07 -8.56 -7.40
C LEU A 171 6.97 -8.83 -6.35
N PRO A 172 7.27 -9.62 -5.31
CA PRO A 172 6.39 -9.71 -4.14
C PRO A 172 6.38 -8.37 -3.41
N THR A 173 5.25 -8.03 -2.82
CA THR A 173 5.09 -6.77 -2.10
C THR A 173 4.25 -6.91 -0.85
N ALA A 174 4.42 -5.97 0.07
CA ALA A 174 3.65 -5.87 1.28
C ALA A 174 3.33 -4.42 1.61
N HIS A 175 2.26 -4.24 2.39
CA HIS A 175 1.90 -2.96 2.99
C HIS A 175 1.41 -3.17 4.42
N VAL A 176 1.81 -2.30 5.33
CA VAL A 176 1.34 -2.29 6.72
C VAL A 176 0.85 -0.89 7.05
N THR A 177 -0.43 -0.75 7.32
CA THR A 177 -1.03 0.43 7.94
C THR A 177 -0.98 0.22 9.45
N ALA A 178 -0.15 1.01 10.13
CA ALA A 178 -0.03 0.94 11.59
C ALA A 178 -1.29 1.54 12.23
N ILE A 179 -1.73 2.69 11.75
CA ILE A 179 -2.91 3.41 12.26
C ILE A 179 -3.74 3.90 11.09
N GLY A 180 -4.99 3.46 11.04
CA GLY A 180 -6.04 4.01 10.20
C GLY A 180 -7.11 4.65 11.08
N MET A 181 -7.61 5.80 10.66
CA MET A 181 -8.73 6.51 11.29
C MET A 181 -9.82 6.71 10.27
N GLU A 182 -11.06 6.51 10.68
CA GLU A 182 -12.23 6.73 9.81
C GLU A 182 -13.31 7.52 10.52
N VAL A 183 -14.02 8.36 9.76
CA VAL A 183 -15.14 9.17 10.22
C VAL A 183 -16.29 9.04 9.24
N GLY A 184 -17.43 8.59 9.73
CA GLY A 184 -18.65 8.35 8.95
C GLY A 184 -19.27 7.00 9.24
N ARG A 185 -20.41 6.70 8.61
CA ARG A 185 -21.15 5.43 8.73
C ARG A 185 -21.16 4.67 7.40
N ALA A 186 -22.27 4.75 6.64
CA ALA A 186 -22.37 4.16 5.30
C ALA A 186 -21.37 4.77 4.34
N PHE A 187 -21.20 6.09 4.39
CA PHE A 187 -20.11 6.81 3.73
C PHE A 187 -19.16 7.36 4.78
N SER A 188 -17.89 7.13 4.62
CA SER A 188 -16.87 7.59 5.56
C SER A 188 -15.63 8.11 4.82
N GLY A 189 -15.04 9.17 5.39
CA GLY A 189 -13.69 9.58 5.07
C GLY A 189 -12.71 8.81 5.94
N PHE A 190 -11.53 8.52 5.43
CA PHE A 190 -10.48 7.87 6.21
C PHE A 190 -9.09 8.41 5.90
N MET A 191 -8.20 8.24 6.86
CA MET A 191 -6.78 8.52 6.75
C MET A 191 -5.99 7.34 7.32
N GLU A 192 -4.93 6.94 6.63
CA GLU A 192 -4.07 5.83 7.03
C GLU A 192 -2.60 6.27 7.07
N PHE A 193 -1.89 5.80 8.09
CA PHE A 193 -0.45 5.96 8.25
C PHE A 193 0.19 4.58 8.23
N GLY A 194 1.11 4.37 7.29
CA GLY A 194 1.68 3.04 7.08
C GLY A 194 2.99 3.06 6.32
N VAL A 195 3.46 1.88 5.96
CA VAL A 195 4.66 1.68 5.15
C VAL A 195 4.40 0.60 4.12
N GLY A 196 4.78 0.86 2.87
CA GLY A 196 4.67 -0.06 1.75
C GLY A 196 4.06 0.57 0.51
N MET A 197 3.48 -0.25 -0.37
CA MET A 197 3.09 0.16 -1.72
C MET A 197 1.88 1.11 -1.79
N GLN A 198 1.06 1.20 -0.76
CA GLN A 198 -0.10 2.11 -0.75
C GLN A 198 0.25 3.55 -0.36
N GLY A 199 1.48 3.80 0.05
CA GLY A 199 1.96 5.11 0.51
C GLY A 199 2.21 5.14 2.03
N ILE A 200 2.85 6.21 2.50
CA ILE A 200 3.14 6.41 3.94
C ILE A 200 1.95 7.09 4.62
N VAL A 201 1.38 8.06 3.97
CA VAL A 201 0.14 8.73 4.38
C VAL A 201 -0.83 8.62 3.22
N GLN A 202 -2.01 8.11 3.48
CA GLN A 202 -3.09 8.08 2.49
C GLN A 202 -4.39 8.59 3.08
N ALA A 203 -5.19 9.23 2.24
CA ALA A 203 -6.52 9.69 2.59
C ALA A 203 -7.51 9.26 1.50
N GLY A 204 -8.74 8.99 1.89
CA GLY A 204 -9.74 8.50 0.95
C GLY A 204 -11.15 8.50 1.50
N ILE A 205 -12.03 7.96 0.69
CA ILE A 205 -13.43 7.75 1.00
C ILE A 205 -13.77 6.27 0.86
N ARG A 206 -14.76 5.83 1.60
CA ARG A 206 -15.30 4.46 1.50
C ARG A 206 -16.82 4.46 1.64
N ALA A 207 -17.42 3.47 1.00
CA ALA A 207 -18.86 3.20 1.07
C ALA A 207 -19.07 1.77 1.58
N ARG A 208 -20.01 1.59 2.51
CA ARG A 208 -20.46 0.30 3.06
C ARG A 208 -21.88 -0.01 2.62
N PHE A 209 -22.12 -1.27 2.23
CA PHE A 209 -23.42 -1.75 1.75
C PHE A 209 -23.61 -3.25 2.00
#